data_bacd512d5794df98619077dc9bb8a866
#
_entry.id   bacd512d5794df98619077dc9bb8a866
#
_cell.length_a   1.000
_cell.length_b   1.000
_cell.length_c   1.000
_cell.angle_alpha   90.00
_cell.angle_beta   90.00
_cell.angle_gamma   90.00
#
_symmetry.space_group_name_H-M   'P 1'
#
loop_
_entity.id
_entity.type
_entity.pdbx_description
1 polymer ?
#
loop_
_entity_poly.entity_id
_entity_poly.type
_entity_poly.pdbx_seq_one_letter_code
_entity_poly.pdbx_strand_id
1 'polypeptide(L)'
;MIFSSSLLENAVNEFAKLPGIGKKTALRLVLHLIKQDNAEVTQFSDIIAKMRNEIKFCSRCHNISDAALCNICSNPMRKQEMLCVVENIRDVIAIESTQQFNGIYHVLGGIISPLDGIGPEQLTIDALVERVPKEEIEEIIFALSPTIQGDTTIYYISKKLSAHRAPAGPGGQDHPVKITTIARGIAFGGELEYADEMTLAKSISNRIPVENFIISGN
;
A
#
# COMPACT_ATOMS: atom_id res chain seq x y z
N MET A 1 -32.51 8.32 -18.37
CA MET A 1 -33.11 9.46 -17.66
C MET A 1 -33.18 10.61 -18.62
N ILE A 2 -34.26 11.37 -18.63
CA ILE A 2 -34.41 12.61 -19.41
C ILE A 2 -34.27 13.76 -18.40
N PHE A 3 -33.34 14.67 -18.66
CA PHE A 3 -33.08 15.81 -17.79
C PHE A 3 -33.64 17.08 -18.46
N SER A 4 -34.23 17.96 -17.66
CA SER A 4 -34.71 19.28 -18.11
C SER A 4 -33.61 20.35 -18.19
N SER A 5 -32.41 20.03 -17.68
CA SER A 5 -31.24 20.92 -17.63
C SER A 5 -30.00 20.19 -18.10
N SER A 6 -29.30 20.74 -19.07
CA SER A 6 -28.01 20.22 -19.53
C SER A 6 -26.90 20.34 -18.48
N LEU A 7 -26.95 21.37 -17.63
CA LEU A 7 -25.98 21.50 -16.52
C LEU A 7 -26.13 20.38 -15.52
N LEU A 8 -27.37 20.01 -15.17
CA LEU A 8 -27.65 18.88 -14.30
C LEU A 8 -27.16 17.58 -14.93
N GLU A 9 -27.47 17.37 -16.20
CA GLU A 9 -27.06 16.16 -16.93
C GLU A 9 -25.54 16.00 -16.97
N ASN A 10 -24.81 17.07 -17.29
CA ASN A 10 -23.36 17.07 -17.33
C ASN A 10 -22.76 16.72 -15.98
N ALA A 11 -23.23 17.34 -14.90
CA ALA A 11 -22.76 17.03 -13.54
C ALA A 11 -23.02 15.57 -13.17
N VAL A 12 -24.21 15.03 -13.45
CA VAL A 12 -24.54 13.62 -13.20
C VAL A 12 -23.63 12.69 -13.99
N ASN A 13 -23.33 13.01 -15.25
CA ASN A 13 -22.45 12.21 -16.07
C ASN A 13 -21.00 12.22 -15.56
N GLU A 14 -20.48 13.34 -15.06
CA GLU A 14 -19.15 13.41 -14.46
C GLU A 14 -19.06 12.58 -13.17
N PHE A 15 -20.02 12.69 -12.26
CA PHE A 15 -20.06 11.85 -11.07
C PHE A 15 -20.19 10.36 -11.38
N ALA A 16 -20.92 10.01 -12.45
CA ALA A 16 -21.11 8.62 -12.87
C ALA A 16 -19.86 7.98 -13.51
N LYS A 17 -18.80 8.76 -13.81
CA LYS A 17 -17.49 8.24 -14.24
C LYS A 17 -16.67 7.69 -13.06
N LEU A 18 -17.01 8.05 -11.83
CA LEU A 18 -16.30 7.57 -10.64
C LEU A 18 -16.59 6.08 -10.41
N PRO A 19 -15.56 5.27 -10.08
CA PRO A 19 -15.75 3.85 -9.80
C PRO A 19 -16.79 3.60 -8.72
N GLY A 20 -17.72 2.68 -8.96
CA GLY A 20 -18.79 2.35 -8.02
C GLY A 20 -19.95 3.35 -7.99
N ILE A 21 -19.91 4.43 -8.75
CA ILE A 21 -20.98 5.42 -8.81
C ILE A 21 -21.86 5.19 -10.05
N GLY A 22 -23.04 4.62 -9.83
CA GLY A 22 -24.06 4.50 -10.88
C GLY A 22 -24.86 5.81 -11.07
N LYS A 23 -25.54 5.96 -12.23
CA LYS A 23 -26.33 7.18 -12.56
C LYS A 23 -27.34 7.60 -11.49
N LYS A 24 -27.97 6.65 -10.77
CA LYS A 24 -28.92 6.97 -9.68
C LYS A 24 -28.21 7.62 -8.49
N THR A 25 -27.05 7.07 -8.11
CA THR A 25 -26.22 7.62 -7.02
C THR A 25 -25.66 8.99 -7.43
N ALA A 26 -25.14 9.11 -8.65
CA ALA A 26 -24.65 10.37 -9.20
C ALA A 26 -25.72 11.48 -9.14
N LEU A 27 -26.96 11.19 -9.59
CA LEU A 27 -28.06 12.14 -9.49
C LEU A 27 -28.34 12.57 -8.05
N ARG A 28 -28.35 11.62 -7.08
CA ARG A 28 -28.56 11.93 -5.67
C ARG A 28 -27.47 12.88 -5.12
N LEU A 29 -26.19 12.63 -5.47
CA LEU A 29 -25.08 13.47 -5.07
C LEU A 29 -25.17 14.89 -5.66
N VAL A 30 -25.46 14.99 -6.96
CA VAL A 30 -25.62 16.29 -7.63
C VAL A 30 -26.80 17.08 -7.06
N LEU A 31 -27.94 16.42 -6.81
CA LEU A 31 -29.10 17.08 -6.18
C LEU A 31 -28.80 17.51 -4.73
N HIS A 32 -27.91 16.83 -4.02
CA HIS A 32 -27.43 17.28 -2.72
C HIS A 32 -26.59 18.56 -2.86
N LEU A 33 -25.66 18.60 -3.80
CA LEU A 33 -24.83 19.80 -4.04
C LEU A 33 -25.66 21.03 -4.45
N ILE A 34 -26.73 20.84 -5.25
CA ILE A 34 -27.64 21.95 -5.64
C ILE A 34 -28.31 22.59 -4.42
N LYS A 35 -28.44 21.88 -3.32
CA LYS A 35 -29.04 22.40 -2.08
C LYS A 35 -28.03 23.07 -1.15
N GLN A 36 -26.74 22.94 -1.42
CA GLN A 36 -25.69 23.58 -0.63
C GLN A 36 -25.47 25.02 -1.10
N ASP A 37 -24.84 25.82 -0.25
CA ASP A 37 -24.44 27.17 -0.62
C ASP A 37 -23.37 27.16 -1.71
N ASN A 38 -23.39 28.14 -2.59
CA ASN A 38 -22.41 28.27 -3.67
C ASN A 38 -20.97 28.27 -3.16
N ALA A 39 -20.70 28.87 -1.99
CA ALA A 39 -19.39 28.89 -1.39
C ALA A 39 -18.90 27.47 -1.01
N GLU A 40 -19.76 26.63 -0.45
CA GLU A 40 -19.43 25.25 -0.10
C GLU A 40 -19.14 24.40 -1.33
N VAL A 41 -19.95 24.55 -2.38
CA VAL A 41 -19.74 23.82 -3.65
C VAL A 41 -18.44 24.26 -4.33
N THR A 42 -18.16 25.57 -4.33
CA THR A 42 -16.90 26.11 -4.87
C THR A 42 -15.70 25.55 -4.10
N GLN A 43 -15.73 25.63 -2.77
CA GLN A 43 -14.67 25.08 -1.92
C GLN A 43 -14.43 23.57 -2.19
N PHE A 44 -15.51 22.80 -2.33
CA PHE A 44 -15.42 21.38 -2.65
C PHE A 44 -14.72 21.14 -4.00
N SER A 45 -15.12 21.86 -5.04
CA SER A 45 -14.54 21.72 -6.38
C SER A 45 -13.07 22.15 -6.40
N ASP A 46 -12.73 23.24 -5.71
CA ASP A 46 -11.37 23.77 -5.63
C ASP A 46 -10.43 22.81 -4.90
N ILE A 47 -10.89 22.19 -3.80
CA ILE A 47 -10.11 21.17 -3.05
C ILE A 47 -9.79 19.98 -3.96
N ILE A 48 -10.76 19.47 -4.74
CA ILE A 48 -10.52 18.35 -5.64
C ILE A 48 -9.56 18.73 -6.76
N ALA A 49 -9.75 19.90 -7.36
CA ALA A 49 -8.87 20.41 -8.41
C ALA A 49 -7.44 20.61 -7.88
N LYS A 50 -7.30 21.23 -6.70
CA LYS A 50 -6.03 21.45 -6.03
C LYS A 50 -5.32 20.12 -5.72
N MET A 51 -6.02 19.18 -5.10
CA MET A 51 -5.50 17.84 -4.82
C MET A 51 -4.92 17.21 -6.09
N ARG A 52 -5.66 17.21 -7.21
CA ARG A 52 -5.19 16.58 -8.45
C ARG A 52 -3.96 17.27 -9.05
N ASN A 53 -3.88 18.60 -8.93
CA ASN A 53 -2.80 19.38 -9.52
C ASN A 53 -1.53 19.42 -8.68
N GLU A 54 -1.64 19.36 -7.34
CA GLU A 54 -0.53 19.58 -6.43
C GLU A 54 0.01 18.30 -5.81
N ILE A 55 -0.78 17.21 -5.80
CA ILE A 55 -0.35 15.93 -5.23
C ILE A 55 0.86 15.36 -5.98
N LYS A 56 1.83 14.87 -5.24
CA LYS A 56 3.07 14.30 -5.74
C LYS A 56 3.25 12.89 -5.22
N PHE A 57 4.23 12.19 -5.78
CA PHE A 57 4.74 10.96 -5.19
C PHE A 57 6.05 11.25 -4.46
N CYS A 58 6.18 10.71 -3.26
CA CYS A 58 7.41 10.82 -2.49
C CYS A 58 8.58 10.24 -3.29
N SER A 59 9.63 11.01 -3.48
CA SER A 59 10.82 10.60 -4.25
C SER A 59 11.57 9.42 -3.62
N ARG A 60 11.34 9.14 -2.33
CA ARG A 60 12.00 8.07 -1.58
C ARG A 60 11.19 6.77 -1.53
N CYS A 61 9.89 6.85 -1.24
CA CYS A 61 9.06 5.67 -0.97
C CYS A 61 7.89 5.47 -1.94
N HIS A 62 7.68 6.38 -2.88
CA HIS A 62 6.59 6.38 -3.86
C HIS A 62 5.17 6.47 -3.28
N ASN A 63 5.03 6.79 -1.97
CA ASN A 63 3.74 7.12 -1.37
C ASN A 63 3.26 8.51 -1.82
N ILE A 64 1.98 8.79 -1.67
CA ILE A 64 1.40 10.13 -1.90
C ILE A 64 2.02 11.14 -0.93
N SER A 65 2.30 12.35 -1.43
CA SER A 65 2.92 13.43 -0.68
C SER A 65 2.52 14.80 -1.25
N ASP A 66 2.50 15.82 -0.39
CA ASP A 66 2.37 17.21 -0.79
C ASP A 66 3.75 17.85 -1.09
N ALA A 67 4.83 17.19 -0.70
CA ALA A 67 6.21 17.63 -0.87
C ALA A 67 7.08 16.55 -1.55
N ALA A 68 8.37 16.85 -1.76
CA ALA A 68 9.32 15.87 -2.34
C ALA A 68 9.45 14.61 -1.46
N LEU A 69 9.40 14.75 -0.13
CA LEU A 69 9.35 13.65 0.83
C LEU A 69 8.02 13.67 1.58
N CYS A 70 7.41 12.50 1.75
CA CYS A 70 6.19 12.37 2.56
C CYS A 70 6.50 12.50 4.07
N ASN A 71 5.47 12.73 4.86
CA ASN A 71 5.56 12.90 6.32
C ASN A 71 6.19 11.68 7.03
N ILE A 72 6.07 10.49 6.45
CA ILE A 72 6.70 9.28 7.01
C ILE A 72 8.21 9.30 6.76
N CYS A 73 8.63 9.57 5.50
CA CYS A 73 10.04 9.57 5.13
C CYS A 73 10.84 10.74 5.73
N SER A 74 10.19 11.87 5.99
CA SER A 74 10.81 13.05 6.61
C SER A 74 10.83 13.01 8.14
N ASN A 75 10.14 12.07 8.76
CA ASN A 75 10.06 11.96 10.22
C ASN A 75 11.30 11.27 10.81
N PRO A 76 12.15 11.99 11.57
CA PRO A 76 13.38 11.40 12.13
C PRO A 76 13.11 10.41 13.27
N MET A 77 11.89 10.34 13.80
CA MET A 77 11.52 9.41 14.86
C MET A 77 11.20 8.00 14.31
N ARG A 78 11.15 7.83 12.97
CA ARG A 78 10.95 6.54 12.33
C ARG A 78 12.25 5.74 12.28
N LYS A 79 12.15 4.44 12.46
CA LYS A 79 13.26 3.50 12.31
C LYS A 79 13.62 3.40 10.83
N GLN A 80 14.73 4.02 10.47
CA GLN A 80 15.16 4.14 9.07
C GLN A 80 15.71 2.81 8.53
N GLU A 81 16.17 1.93 9.41
CA GLU A 81 16.70 0.59 9.11
C GLU A 81 15.63 -0.48 8.84
N MET A 82 14.36 -0.17 9.15
CA MET A 82 13.23 -1.10 9.00
C MET A 82 12.29 -0.65 7.88
N LEU A 83 12.25 -1.43 6.79
CA LEU A 83 11.52 -1.10 5.58
C LEU A 83 10.33 -2.04 5.34
N CYS A 84 9.12 -1.50 5.30
CA CYS A 84 7.92 -2.23 4.92
C CYS A 84 7.61 -2.00 3.44
N VAL A 85 7.62 -3.08 2.65
CA VAL A 85 7.29 -3.07 1.22
C VAL A 85 5.83 -3.44 1.04
N VAL A 86 5.06 -2.55 0.43
CA VAL A 86 3.61 -2.67 0.21
C VAL A 86 3.26 -2.60 -1.27
N GLU A 87 2.11 -3.13 -1.63
CA GLU A 87 1.61 -3.10 -3.00
C GLU A 87 1.18 -1.69 -3.42
N ASN A 88 0.39 -1.02 -2.57
CA ASN A 88 -0.22 0.26 -2.89
C ASN A 88 -0.38 1.17 -1.66
N ILE A 89 -0.84 2.40 -1.92
CA ILE A 89 -0.99 3.45 -0.91
C ILE A 89 -2.03 3.08 0.17
N ARG A 90 -3.07 2.31 -0.19
CA ARG A 90 -4.10 1.86 0.77
C ARG A 90 -3.50 0.96 1.84
N ASP A 91 -2.49 0.17 1.49
CA ASP A 91 -1.81 -0.71 2.44
C ASP A 91 -0.99 0.11 3.44
N VAL A 92 -0.34 1.21 2.99
CA VAL A 92 0.33 2.15 3.90
C VAL A 92 -0.68 2.71 4.91
N ILE A 93 -1.83 3.19 4.44
CA ILE A 93 -2.88 3.75 5.29
C ILE A 93 -3.39 2.70 6.29
N ALA A 94 -3.60 1.47 5.84
CA ALA A 94 -4.08 0.39 6.69
C ALA A 94 -3.07 0.05 7.81
N ILE A 95 -1.78 -0.06 7.47
CA ILE A 95 -0.73 -0.37 8.44
C ILE A 95 -0.54 0.80 9.42
N GLU A 96 -0.48 2.04 8.93
CA GLU A 96 -0.36 3.24 9.78
C GLU A 96 -1.55 3.37 10.76
N SER A 97 -2.75 2.99 10.35
CA SER A 97 -3.94 3.02 11.21
C SER A 97 -3.82 2.10 12.42
N THR A 98 -2.97 1.08 12.37
CA THR A 98 -2.72 0.19 13.52
C THR A 98 -1.85 0.83 14.59
N GLN A 99 -1.04 1.85 14.25
CA GLN A 99 -0.04 2.49 15.11
C GLN A 99 1.02 1.53 15.69
N GLN A 100 1.17 0.32 15.11
CA GLN A 100 2.10 -0.70 15.58
C GLN A 100 3.43 -0.70 14.81
N PHE A 101 3.48 -0.10 13.62
CA PHE A 101 4.67 -0.06 12.79
C PHE A 101 5.32 1.32 12.85
N ASN A 102 6.60 1.35 13.23
CA ASN A 102 7.39 2.59 13.34
C ASN A 102 8.58 2.66 12.37
N GLY A 103 8.56 1.88 11.29
CA GLY A 103 9.55 1.94 10.22
C GLY A 103 9.14 2.87 9.07
N ILE A 104 9.83 2.72 7.95
CA ILE A 104 9.57 3.42 6.70
C ILE A 104 8.94 2.49 5.67
N TYR A 105 8.43 3.04 4.57
CA TYR A 105 7.74 2.26 3.54
C TYR A 105 8.43 2.34 2.17
N HIS A 106 8.08 1.38 1.31
CA HIS A 106 8.25 1.45 -0.12
C HIS A 106 6.99 0.92 -0.81
N VAL A 107 6.38 1.74 -1.65
CA VAL A 107 5.16 1.42 -2.39
C VAL A 107 5.55 0.93 -3.78
N LEU A 108 5.25 -0.33 -4.10
CA LEU A 108 5.59 -0.94 -5.38
C LEU A 108 4.77 -0.40 -6.56
N GLY A 109 3.53 0.04 -6.31
CA GLY A 109 2.57 0.44 -7.34
C GLY A 109 1.73 -0.73 -7.89
N GLY A 110 1.92 -1.94 -7.38
CA GLY A 110 1.23 -3.16 -7.77
C GLY A 110 2.02 -4.41 -7.41
N ILE A 111 1.62 -5.53 -8.01
CA ILE A 111 2.34 -6.83 -7.94
C ILE A 111 2.55 -7.36 -9.35
N ILE A 112 3.55 -8.22 -9.54
CA ILE A 112 3.82 -8.88 -10.82
C ILE A 112 2.61 -9.76 -11.18
N SER A 113 1.93 -9.42 -12.26
CA SER A 113 0.77 -10.14 -12.79
C SER A 113 0.82 -10.21 -14.32
N PRO A 114 1.45 -11.24 -14.89
CA PRO A 114 1.56 -11.36 -16.35
C PRO A 114 0.20 -11.44 -17.06
N LEU A 115 -0.83 -11.97 -16.40
CA LEU A 115 -2.19 -12.02 -16.93
C LEU A 115 -2.82 -10.64 -17.08
N ASP A 116 -2.46 -9.70 -16.20
CA ASP A 116 -2.91 -8.31 -16.24
C ASP A 116 -1.93 -7.41 -17.03
N GLY A 117 -0.90 -8.00 -17.62
CA GLY A 117 0.15 -7.28 -18.35
C GLY A 117 1.10 -6.47 -17.44
N ILE A 118 1.17 -6.78 -16.15
CA ILE A 118 2.03 -6.06 -15.20
C ILE A 118 3.33 -6.85 -15.01
N GLY A 119 4.42 -6.33 -15.59
CA GLY A 119 5.77 -6.83 -15.42
C GLY A 119 6.55 -6.08 -14.34
N PRO A 120 7.75 -6.59 -13.97
CA PRO A 120 8.60 -5.95 -12.97
C PRO A 120 8.99 -4.50 -13.30
N GLU A 121 9.11 -4.18 -14.58
CA GLU A 121 9.52 -2.87 -15.12
C GLU A 121 8.45 -1.77 -14.93
N GLN A 122 7.20 -2.18 -14.67
CA GLN A 122 6.10 -1.25 -14.40
C GLN A 122 5.97 -0.92 -12.91
N LEU A 123 6.76 -1.61 -12.08
CA LEU A 123 6.77 -1.47 -10.63
C LEU A 123 8.05 -0.74 -10.17
N THR A 124 8.02 -0.18 -8.98
CA THR A 124 9.17 0.55 -8.41
C THR A 124 10.24 -0.39 -7.81
N ILE A 125 10.36 -1.63 -8.35
CA ILE A 125 11.25 -2.67 -7.82
C ILE A 125 12.71 -2.26 -7.94
N ASP A 126 13.12 -1.64 -9.06
CA ASP A 126 14.50 -1.22 -9.26
C ASP A 126 14.90 -0.13 -8.27
N ALA A 127 14.02 0.83 -8.02
CA ALA A 127 14.22 1.85 -7.00
C ALA A 127 14.35 1.25 -5.59
N LEU A 128 13.58 0.20 -5.27
CA LEU A 128 13.71 -0.54 -4.01
C LEU A 128 15.08 -1.20 -3.88
N VAL A 129 15.52 -1.91 -4.91
CA VAL A 129 16.80 -2.65 -4.91
C VAL A 129 17.99 -1.70 -4.76
N GLU A 130 17.94 -0.55 -5.43
CA GLU A 130 18.97 0.49 -5.29
C GLU A 130 18.96 1.18 -3.92
N ARG A 131 17.77 1.33 -3.33
CA ARG A 131 17.56 2.00 -2.06
C ARG A 131 18.14 1.22 -0.87
N VAL A 132 17.93 -0.11 -0.86
CA VAL A 132 18.29 -0.97 0.27
C VAL A 132 19.74 -0.82 0.71
N PRO A 133 20.76 -0.91 -0.17
CA PRO A 133 22.16 -0.71 0.24
C PRO A 133 22.50 0.76 0.54
N LYS A 134 21.82 1.73 -0.10
CA LYS A 134 22.09 3.17 0.09
C LYS A 134 21.63 3.67 1.46
N GLU A 135 20.58 3.09 2.00
CA GLU A 135 19.95 3.52 3.24
C GLU A 135 20.25 2.56 4.42
N GLU A 136 21.19 1.62 4.24
CA GLU A 136 21.62 0.66 5.27
C GLU A 136 20.43 -0.08 5.91
N ILE A 137 19.46 -0.55 5.08
CA ILE A 137 18.30 -1.27 5.55
C ILE A 137 18.71 -2.61 6.15
N GLU A 138 18.32 -2.85 7.40
CA GLU A 138 18.60 -4.10 8.14
C GLU A 138 17.46 -5.11 8.00
N GLU A 139 16.21 -4.66 7.96
CA GLU A 139 15.05 -5.52 7.79
C GLU A 139 14.10 -5.03 6.71
N ILE A 140 13.73 -5.94 5.80
CA ILE A 140 12.66 -5.75 4.82
C ILE A 140 11.47 -6.62 5.21
N ILE A 141 10.32 -6.00 5.43
CA ILE A 141 9.06 -6.67 5.73
C ILE A 141 8.17 -6.58 4.49
N PHE A 142 7.88 -7.70 3.84
CA PHE A 142 6.93 -7.74 2.74
C PHE A 142 5.50 -7.82 3.27
N ALA A 143 4.73 -6.76 3.06
CA ALA A 143 3.30 -6.67 3.36
C ALA A 143 2.50 -6.65 2.05
N LEU A 144 2.68 -7.68 1.22
CA LEU A 144 1.97 -7.87 -0.03
C LEU A 144 0.80 -8.83 0.15
N SER A 145 -0.20 -8.73 -0.74
CA SER A 145 -1.36 -9.63 -0.74
C SER A 145 -0.94 -11.10 -0.76
N PRO A 146 -1.53 -11.97 0.09
CA PRO A 146 -1.18 -13.38 0.21
C PRO A 146 -1.73 -14.22 -0.96
N THR A 147 -1.37 -13.83 -2.19
CA THR A 147 -1.74 -14.46 -3.45
C THR A 147 -0.52 -15.07 -4.12
N ILE A 148 -0.73 -15.91 -5.15
CA ILE A 148 0.35 -16.46 -5.95
C ILE A 148 1.19 -15.34 -6.59
N GLN A 149 0.54 -14.27 -7.06
CA GLN A 149 1.20 -13.10 -7.64
C GLN A 149 2.04 -12.35 -6.59
N GLY A 150 1.49 -12.17 -5.38
CA GLY A 150 2.21 -11.55 -4.27
C GLY A 150 3.44 -12.37 -3.88
N ASP A 151 3.31 -13.69 -3.73
CA ASP A 151 4.43 -14.60 -3.43
C ASP A 151 5.48 -14.61 -4.55
N THR A 152 5.06 -14.59 -5.81
CA THR A 152 5.96 -14.47 -6.97
C THR A 152 6.73 -13.15 -6.94
N THR A 153 6.05 -12.05 -6.60
CA THR A 153 6.66 -10.73 -6.48
C THR A 153 7.70 -10.70 -5.37
N ILE A 154 7.39 -11.25 -4.18
CA ILE A 154 8.35 -11.37 -3.07
C ILE A 154 9.57 -12.19 -3.50
N TYR A 155 9.36 -13.33 -4.14
CA TYR A 155 10.45 -14.18 -4.62
C TYR A 155 11.35 -13.45 -5.62
N TYR A 156 10.74 -12.77 -6.61
CA TYR A 156 11.49 -12.00 -7.61
C TYR A 156 12.36 -10.91 -6.98
N ILE A 157 11.76 -10.10 -6.07
CA ILE A 157 12.48 -9.02 -5.38
C ILE A 157 13.60 -9.59 -4.52
N SER A 158 13.35 -10.67 -3.76
CA SER A 158 14.35 -11.30 -2.91
C SER A 158 15.54 -11.83 -3.71
N LYS A 159 15.31 -12.42 -4.88
CA LYS A 159 16.36 -12.84 -5.81
C LYS A 159 17.17 -11.67 -6.33
N LYS A 160 16.49 -10.58 -6.71
CA LYS A 160 17.14 -9.37 -7.24
C LYS A 160 17.98 -8.68 -6.16
N LEU A 161 17.50 -8.58 -4.94
CA LEU A 161 18.26 -8.07 -3.78
C LEU A 161 19.50 -8.93 -3.51
N SER A 162 19.39 -10.26 -3.57
CA SER A 162 20.53 -11.15 -3.38
C SER A 162 21.59 -11.01 -4.46
N ALA A 163 21.19 -10.75 -5.71
CA ALA A 163 22.10 -10.54 -6.84
C ALA A 163 22.79 -9.17 -6.81
N HIS A 164 22.16 -8.14 -6.23
CA HIS A 164 22.71 -6.78 -6.11
C HIS A 164 23.64 -6.62 -4.90
N ARG A 165 23.81 -7.65 -4.10
CA ARG A 165 24.74 -7.63 -3.00
C ARG A 165 26.16 -7.63 -3.54
N ALA A 166 26.90 -6.52 -3.33
CA ALA A 166 28.32 -6.52 -3.54
C ALA A 166 28.95 -7.58 -2.60
N PRO A 167 29.90 -8.39 -3.10
CA PRO A 167 30.63 -9.28 -2.20
C PRO A 167 31.30 -8.42 -1.12
N ALA A 168 31.14 -8.84 0.14
CA ALA A 168 31.84 -8.17 1.24
C ALA A 168 33.34 -8.15 0.92
N GLY A 169 33.93 -6.95 0.88
CA GLY A 169 35.36 -6.80 0.74
C GLY A 169 36.08 -7.50 1.89
N PRO A 170 37.38 -7.82 1.75
CA PRO A 170 38.13 -8.51 2.80
C PRO A 170 38.14 -7.67 4.08
N GLY A 171 37.36 -8.09 5.09
CA GLY A 171 37.21 -7.43 6.38
C GLY A 171 35.85 -6.77 6.64
N GLY A 172 34.93 -6.73 5.65
CA GLY A 172 33.56 -6.26 5.85
C GLY A 172 32.71 -7.33 6.53
N GLN A 173 32.03 -6.97 7.62
CA GLN A 173 31.00 -7.84 8.21
C GLN A 173 29.80 -7.84 7.25
N ASP A 174 29.50 -9.01 6.68
CA ASP A 174 28.33 -9.22 5.84
C ASP A 174 27.10 -9.30 6.75
N HIS A 175 26.43 -8.17 6.99
CA HIS A 175 25.15 -8.16 7.67
C HIS A 175 24.04 -8.45 6.65
N PRO A 176 23.52 -9.67 6.58
CA PRO A 176 22.45 -10.02 5.67
C PRO A 176 21.20 -9.24 6.03
N VAL A 177 20.64 -8.48 5.05
CA VAL A 177 19.33 -7.86 5.23
C VAL A 177 18.33 -8.97 5.57
N LYS A 178 17.70 -8.84 6.72
CA LYS A 178 16.66 -9.77 7.16
C LYS A 178 15.41 -9.56 6.31
N ILE A 179 14.91 -10.60 5.67
CA ILE A 179 13.70 -10.56 4.85
C ILE A 179 12.59 -11.31 5.58
N THR A 180 11.49 -10.61 5.83
CA THR A 180 10.32 -11.17 6.54
C THR A 180 9.04 -10.86 5.74
N THR A 181 7.96 -11.54 6.08
CA THR A 181 6.61 -11.24 5.58
C THR A 181 5.66 -11.07 6.75
N ILE A 182 4.58 -10.32 6.54
CA ILE A 182 3.49 -10.25 7.53
C ILE A 182 2.95 -11.66 7.80
N ALA A 183 2.56 -11.90 9.05
CA ALA A 183 1.98 -13.19 9.46
C ALA A 183 0.70 -13.48 8.65
N ARG A 184 0.57 -14.74 8.25
CA ARG A 184 -0.59 -15.26 7.51
C ARG A 184 -1.29 -16.29 8.38
N GLY A 185 -2.56 -16.07 8.65
CA GLY A 185 -3.32 -16.95 9.53
C GLY A 185 -4.80 -16.60 9.56
N ILE A 186 -5.50 -17.21 10.52
CA ILE A 186 -6.94 -16.98 10.73
C ILE A 186 -7.16 -15.58 11.28
N ALA A 187 -8.16 -14.88 10.73
CA ALA A 187 -8.52 -13.54 11.17
C ALA A 187 -9.00 -13.58 12.63
N PHE A 188 -8.60 -12.57 13.42
CA PHE A 188 -9.04 -12.44 14.80
C PHE A 188 -10.58 -12.32 14.87
N GLY A 189 -11.21 -13.16 15.72
CA GLY A 189 -12.67 -13.22 15.84
C GLY A 189 -13.37 -14.03 14.73
N GLY A 190 -12.62 -14.63 13.79
CA GLY A 190 -13.17 -15.54 12.80
C GLY A 190 -13.38 -16.96 13.35
N GLU A 191 -14.44 -17.63 12.92
CA GLU A 191 -14.68 -19.04 13.23
C GLU A 191 -13.93 -19.93 12.25
N LEU A 192 -13.37 -21.06 12.75
CA LEU A 192 -12.54 -21.97 11.95
C LEU A 192 -13.29 -22.56 10.76
N GLU A 193 -14.59 -22.80 10.90
CA GLU A 193 -15.41 -23.41 9.85
C GLU A 193 -15.59 -22.54 8.60
N TYR A 194 -15.41 -21.20 8.73
CA TYR A 194 -15.49 -20.27 7.61
C TYR A 194 -14.12 -19.93 6.99
N ALA A 195 -13.04 -20.45 7.56
CA ALA A 195 -11.71 -20.26 6.99
C ALA A 195 -11.52 -21.21 5.79
N ASP A 196 -10.93 -20.70 4.71
CA ASP A 196 -10.57 -21.54 3.57
C ASP A 196 -9.50 -22.58 3.94
N GLU A 197 -9.49 -23.69 3.21
CA GLU A 197 -8.58 -24.83 3.48
C GLU A 197 -7.09 -24.44 3.45
N MET A 198 -6.71 -23.52 2.55
CA MET A 198 -5.31 -23.08 2.43
C MET A 198 -4.89 -22.23 3.63
N THR A 199 -5.76 -21.35 4.10
CA THR A 199 -5.53 -20.55 5.32
C THR A 199 -5.41 -21.45 6.54
N LEU A 200 -6.28 -22.44 6.69
CA LEU A 200 -6.20 -23.41 7.79
C LEU A 200 -4.90 -24.23 7.73
N ALA A 201 -4.55 -24.77 6.56
CA ALA A 201 -3.32 -25.54 6.39
C ALA A 201 -2.06 -24.71 6.72
N LYS A 202 -2.00 -23.46 6.25
CA LYS A 202 -0.89 -22.54 6.56
C LYS A 202 -0.84 -22.18 8.05
N SER A 203 -1.99 -21.96 8.69
CA SER A 203 -2.07 -21.64 10.12
C SER A 203 -1.57 -22.81 10.99
N ILE A 204 -1.91 -24.05 10.64
CA ILE A 204 -1.43 -25.25 11.32
C ILE A 204 0.07 -25.43 11.10
N SER A 205 0.55 -25.22 9.88
CA SER A 205 1.98 -25.39 9.54
C SER A 205 2.85 -24.34 10.24
N ASN A 206 2.37 -23.10 10.35
CA ASN A 206 3.06 -21.96 10.95
C ASN A 206 2.60 -21.68 12.39
N ARG A 207 2.05 -22.69 13.07
CA ARG A 207 1.62 -22.54 14.46
C ARG A 207 2.75 -22.07 15.36
N ILE A 208 2.43 -21.17 16.28
CA ILE A 208 3.37 -20.64 17.27
C ILE A 208 3.14 -21.30 18.63
N PRO A 209 4.19 -21.45 19.47
CA PRO A 209 4.05 -21.88 20.85
C PRO A 209 3.11 -20.96 21.64
N VAL A 210 2.30 -21.54 22.55
CA VAL A 210 1.34 -20.80 23.35
C VAL A 210 2.01 -19.74 24.24
N GLU A 211 3.23 -20.01 24.69
CA GLU A 211 4.03 -19.08 25.49
C GLU A 211 4.25 -17.75 24.75
N ASN A 212 4.47 -17.81 23.43
CA ASN A 212 4.66 -16.60 22.60
C ASN A 212 3.37 -15.81 22.39
N PHE A 213 2.21 -16.47 22.55
CA PHE A 213 0.90 -15.83 22.43
C PHE A 213 0.49 -15.07 23.70
N ILE A 214 0.82 -15.61 24.89
CA ILE A 214 0.42 -15.04 26.19
C ILE A 214 1.27 -13.81 26.54
N ILE A 215 2.55 -13.77 26.12
CA ILE A 215 3.47 -12.67 26.44
C ILE A 215 3.19 -11.40 25.62
N SER A 216 2.47 -11.51 24.50
CA SER A 216 2.14 -10.37 23.60
C SER A 216 0.92 -9.56 24.06
N GLY A 217 0.30 -9.89 25.17
CA GLY A 217 -0.96 -9.33 25.69
C GLY A 217 -0.85 -8.39 26.91
N ASN A 218 0.34 -7.85 27.21
CA ASN A 218 0.55 -6.83 28.26
C ASN A 218 1.01 -5.51 27.67
#